data_132db28e7bb3eff0d803d9926ec543bc
#
_entry.id   132db28e7bb3eff0d803d9926ec543bc
#
_cell.length_a   1.000
_cell.length_b   1.000
_cell.length_c   1.000
_cell.angle_alpha   90.00
_cell.angle_beta   90.00
_cell.angle_gamma   90.00
#
_symmetry.space_group_name_H-M   'P 1'
#
loop_
_entity.id
_entity.type
_entity.pdbx_description
1 polymer ?
#
loop_
_entity_poly.entity_id
_entity_poly.type
_entity_poly.pdbx_seq_one_letter_code
_entity_poly.pdbx_strand_id
1 'polypeptide(L)'
;MADISVSDAVPTRSYAQMIARRFLSHRLAVAGAIMVVLLCASALFAQLVSPQDPMRIDTSQRFLPPFVSWSHVLGTDDLGRDTLSRLLYGGQVSLAVGIVAMLTTMVTGTLVGLAAGYYGGIIDNLLMRLVDTLLCFPQVFLLLVIAAFVPPTILSISLIIGLTSWMEVSRIVRAQVSSLKEMDFIQASRGFGASNWRIMLVELLPNIMAPVLVAATLKVATAVLMESYISFLGYGVQPPMASWGNMLTNAQGYFDTVPFLAILPGVLITFTVMSFNFLGDGLRDAIDARLKIDP
;
A
#
# COMPACT_ATOMS: atom_id res chain seq x y z
N MET A 1 37.02 -49.47 -14.61
CA MET A 1 35.75 -48.86 -15.02
C MET A 1 35.00 -48.61 -13.73
N ALA A 2 35.03 -47.39 -13.24
CA ALA A 2 34.31 -47.00 -12.02
C ALA A 2 32.91 -46.56 -12.45
N ASP A 3 31.93 -47.24 -11.90
CA ASP A 3 30.50 -46.99 -12.10
C ASP A 3 30.14 -45.67 -11.42
N ILE A 4 29.95 -44.60 -12.20
CA ILE A 4 29.47 -43.32 -11.72
C ILE A 4 27.96 -43.52 -11.59
N SER A 5 27.49 -43.83 -10.37
CA SER A 5 26.08 -43.85 -10.04
C SER A 5 25.53 -42.42 -10.14
N VAL A 6 24.82 -42.13 -11.23
CA VAL A 6 23.99 -40.95 -11.38
C VAL A 6 22.76 -41.11 -10.49
N SER A 7 22.90 -40.82 -9.22
CA SER A 7 21.79 -40.89 -8.24
C SER A 7 21.95 -39.84 -7.16
N ASP A 8 21.88 -38.60 -7.53
CA ASP A 8 21.44 -37.53 -6.65
C ASP A 8 20.85 -36.41 -7.53
N ALA A 9 19.67 -36.69 -8.09
CA ALA A 9 18.86 -35.64 -8.68
C ALA A 9 18.45 -34.68 -7.55
N VAL A 10 19.24 -33.63 -7.35
CA VAL A 10 18.86 -32.52 -6.47
C VAL A 10 17.46 -32.08 -6.90
N PRO A 11 16.45 -32.14 -6.02
CA PRO A 11 15.09 -31.78 -6.39
C PRO A 11 15.10 -30.33 -6.88
N THR A 12 14.87 -30.13 -8.17
CA THR A 12 14.77 -28.82 -8.81
C THR A 12 13.54 -28.11 -8.25
N ARG A 13 13.73 -27.37 -7.16
CA ARG A 13 12.63 -26.58 -6.55
C ARG A 13 12.23 -25.48 -7.50
N SER A 14 10.93 -25.32 -7.72
CA SER A 14 10.40 -24.19 -8.50
C SER A 14 10.83 -22.86 -7.85
N TYR A 15 11.15 -21.87 -8.68
CA TYR A 15 11.50 -20.50 -8.23
C TYR A 15 10.48 -19.93 -7.22
N ALA A 16 9.18 -20.17 -7.47
CA ALA A 16 8.11 -19.76 -6.55
C ALA A 16 8.19 -20.43 -5.17
N GLN A 17 8.55 -21.73 -5.12
CA GLN A 17 8.73 -22.46 -3.85
C GLN A 17 9.93 -21.92 -3.05
N MET A 18 10.98 -21.50 -3.73
CA MET A 18 12.15 -20.92 -3.09
C MET A 18 11.81 -19.55 -2.48
N ILE A 19 11.09 -18.68 -3.21
CA ILE A 19 10.62 -17.39 -2.70
C ILE A 19 9.70 -17.61 -1.49
N ALA A 20 8.71 -18.49 -1.61
CA ALA A 20 7.78 -18.76 -0.52
C ALA A 20 8.50 -19.25 0.75
N ARG A 21 9.48 -20.14 0.62
CA ARG A 21 10.26 -20.63 1.77
C ARG A 21 11.09 -19.52 2.42
N ARG A 22 11.75 -18.67 1.63
CA ARG A 22 12.54 -17.54 2.13
C ARG A 22 11.62 -16.54 2.85
N PHE A 23 10.48 -16.22 2.27
CA PHE A 23 9.48 -15.36 2.89
C PHE A 23 9.01 -15.93 4.24
N LEU A 24 8.66 -17.21 4.29
CA LEU A 24 8.22 -17.89 5.52
C LEU A 24 9.33 -18.02 6.58
N SER A 25 10.60 -17.95 6.20
CA SER A 25 11.71 -17.92 7.16
C SER A 25 11.92 -16.55 7.80
N HIS A 26 11.37 -15.48 7.22
CA HIS A 26 11.49 -14.13 7.75
C HIS A 26 10.35 -13.85 8.73
N ARG A 27 10.61 -13.97 10.04
CA ARG A 27 9.58 -13.88 11.11
C ARG A 27 8.74 -12.62 11.07
N LEU A 28 9.37 -11.45 10.85
CA LEU A 28 8.67 -10.16 10.79
C LEU A 28 7.76 -10.06 9.56
N ALA A 29 8.17 -10.61 8.41
CA ALA A 29 7.34 -10.65 7.21
C ALA A 29 6.08 -11.49 7.41
N VAL A 30 6.24 -12.68 8.05
CA VAL A 30 5.11 -13.54 8.40
C VAL A 30 4.17 -12.86 9.39
N ALA A 31 4.71 -12.21 10.42
CA ALA A 31 3.90 -11.44 11.37
C ALA A 31 3.15 -10.29 10.68
N GLY A 32 3.83 -9.55 9.79
CA GLY A 32 3.21 -8.51 8.98
C GLY A 32 2.10 -9.05 8.08
N ALA A 33 2.34 -10.17 7.40
CA ALA A 33 1.34 -10.81 6.54
C ALA A 33 0.10 -11.26 7.33
N ILE A 34 0.29 -11.88 8.50
CA ILE A 34 -0.82 -12.27 9.39
C ILE A 34 -1.61 -11.04 9.82
N MET A 35 -0.93 -9.97 10.24
CA MET A 35 -1.59 -8.75 10.67
C MET A 35 -2.36 -8.07 9.54
N VAL A 36 -1.81 -8.01 8.30
CA VAL A 36 -2.52 -7.51 7.13
C VAL A 36 -3.79 -8.33 6.87
N VAL A 37 -3.70 -9.67 6.94
CA VAL A 37 -4.87 -10.55 6.77
C VAL A 37 -5.92 -10.28 7.85
N LEU A 38 -5.52 -10.12 9.11
CA LEU A 38 -6.44 -9.81 10.21
C LEU A 38 -7.10 -8.44 10.03
N LEU A 39 -6.35 -7.41 9.64
CA LEU A 39 -6.88 -6.08 9.37
C LEU A 39 -7.86 -6.08 8.19
N CYS A 40 -7.51 -6.75 7.10
CA CYS A 40 -8.40 -6.90 5.95
C CYS A 40 -9.65 -7.72 6.29
N ALA A 41 -9.50 -8.80 7.04
CA ALA A 41 -10.62 -9.62 7.48
C ALA A 41 -11.55 -8.83 8.43
N SER A 42 -11.01 -8.11 9.41
CA SER A 42 -11.81 -7.27 10.32
C SER A 42 -12.60 -6.20 9.57
N ALA A 43 -11.99 -5.58 8.56
CA ALA A 43 -12.67 -4.63 7.70
C ALA A 43 -13.73 -5.29 6.82
N LEU A 44 -13.40 -6.41 6.14
CA LEU A 44 -14.33 -7.12 5.25
C LEU A 44 -15.56 -7.63 5.99
N PHE A 45 -15.36 -8.20 7.18
CA PHE A 45 -16.42 -8.74 8.02
C PHE A 45 -16.97 -7.75 9.04
N ALA A 46 -16.72 -6.44 8.86
CA ALA A 46 -17.18 -5.40 9.78
C ALA A 46 -18.68 -5.48 10.06
N GLN A 47 -19.51 -5.77 9.06
CA GLN A 47 -20.97 -5.93 9.23
C GLN A 47 -21.36 -7.09 10.15
N LEU A 48 -20.56 -8.15 10.23
CA LEU A 48 -20.83 -9.32 11.06
C LEU A 48 -20.26 -9.17 12.48
N VAL A 49 -19.15 -8.44 12.60
CA VAL A 49 -18.39 -8.30 13.85
C VAL A 49 -18.82 -7.03 14.62
N SER A 50 -19.34 -6.04 13.92
CA SER A 50 -19.77 -4.76 14.52
C SER A 50 -20.95 -4.98 15.48
N PRO A 51 -20.84 -4.57 16.76
CA PRO A 51 -21.93 -4.74 17.72
C PRO A 51 -23.09 -3.78 17.48
N GLN A 52 -22.83 -2.63 16.84
CA GLN A 52 -23.80 -1.55 16.62
C GLN A 52 -23.65 -0.95 15.21
N ASP A 53 -24.68 -0.21 14.78
CA ASP A 53 -24.58 0.64 13.60
C ASP A 53 -23.56 1.78 13.87
N PRO A 54 -22.50 1.93 13.05
CA PRO A 54 -21.47 2.96 13.24
C PRO A 54 -21.99 4.40 13.14
N MET A 55 -23.19 4.59 12.59
CA MET A 55 -23.82 5.91 12.42
C MET A 55 -24.85 6.21 13.49
N ARG A 56 -25.24 5.23 14.32
CA ARG A 56 -26.25 5.42 15.36
C ARG A 56 -25.73 6.40 16.42
N ILE A 57 -26.46 7.50 16.59
CA ILE A 57 -26.15 8.55 17.59
C ILE A 57 -27.00 8.29 18.84
N ASP A 58 -26.35 8.26 20.01
CA ASP A 58 -27.02 8.20 21.31
C ASP A 58 -26.32 9.14 22.28
N THR A 59 -26.82 10.38 22.34
CA THR A 59 -26.24 11.45 23.15
C THR A 59 -26.31 11.19 24.65
N SER A 60 -27.14 10.22 25.10
CA SER A 60 -27.20 9.81 26.50
C SER A 60 -26.02 8.98 26.95
N GLN A 61 -25.30 8.37 25.97
CA GLN A 61 -24.15 7.49 26.19
C GLN A 61 -22.83 8.07 25.64
N ARG A 62 -22.67 9.38 25.71
CA ARG A 62 -21.44 10.06 25.24
C ARG A 62 -20.26 9.75 26.15
N PHE A 63 -19.10 9.51 25.52
CA PHE A 63 -17.83 9.32 26.20
C PHE A 63 -17.80 8.16 27.22
N LEU A 64 -18.57 7.10 26.96
CA LEU A 64 -18.46 5.90 27.79
C LEU A 64 -17.04 5.35 27.67
N PRO A 65 -16.38 5.05 28.81
CA PRO A 65 -15.05 4.44 28.78
C PRO A 65 -15.06 3.01 28.19
N PRO A 66 -13.95 2.54 27.64
CA PRO A 66 -13.80 1.14 27.23
C PRO A 66 -14.08 0.17 28.38
N PHE A 67 -14.67 -0.98 28.03
CA PHE A 67 -14.94 -2.12 28.92
C PHE A 67 -15.97 -1.89 30.05
N VAL A 68 -16.71 -0.78 30.01
CA VAL A 68 -17.81 -0.49 30.97
C VAL A 68 -19.12 -1.15 30.54
N SER A 69 -19.38 -1.27 29.23
CA SER A 69 -20.60 -1.87 28.68
C SER A 69 -20.29 -2.89 27.60
N TRP A 70 -20.97 -4.04 27.66
CA TRP A 70 -20.86 -5.06 26.61
C TRP A 70 -21.42 -4.62 25.26
N SER A 71 -22.33 -3.65 25.24
CA SER A 71 -22.87 -3.05 24.01
C SER A 71 -21.89 -2.08 23.36
N HIS A 72 -20.90 -1.55 24.12
CA HIS A 72 -19.89 -0.59 23.67
C HIS A 72 -18.51 -0.98 24.22
N VAL A 73 -17.96 -2.10 23.72
CA VAL A 73 -16.74 -2.71 24.26
C VAL A 73 -15.56 -1.74 24.28
N LEU A 74 -15.37 -0.92 23.25
CA LEU A 74 -14.31 0.10 23.17
C LEU A 74 -14.83 1.50 23.50
N GLY A 75 -15.98 1.60 24.18
CA GLY A 75 -16.59 2.87 24.56
C GLY A 75 -17.30 3.59 23.42
N THR A 76 -17.63 4.86 23.65
CA THR A 76 -18.38 5.69 22.70
C THR A 76 -17.68 7.03 22.47
N ASP A 77 -17.98 7.65 21.32
CA ASP A 77 -17.43 8.96 20.93
C ASP A 77 -18.25 10.14 21.47
N ASP A 78 -17.96 11.34 20.96
CA ASP A 78 -18.60 12.62 21.31
C ASP A 78 -20.09 12.70 20.97
N LEU A 79 -20.60 11.85 20.09
CA LEU A 79 -21.99 11.72 19.72
C LEU A 79 -22.67 10.47 20.32
N GLY A 80 -21.94 9.71 21.15
CA GLY A 80 -22.40 8.43 21.71
C GLY A 80 -22.41 7.29 20.70
N ARG A 81 -21.67 7.41 19.59
CA ARG A 81 -21.53 6.33 18.58
C ARG A 81 -20.53 5.29 19.07
N ASP A 82 -20.78 4.02 18.75
CA ASP A 82 -19.90 2.92 19.16
C ASP A 82 -18.51 2.99 18.50
N THR A 83 -17.47 3.10 19.33
CA THR A 83 -16.09 3.27 18.86
C THR A 83 -15.58 2.02 18.11
N LEU A 84 -15.91 0.80 18.57
CA LEU A 84 -15.49 -0.44 17.91
C LEU A 84 -16.08 -0.55 16.50
N SER A 85 -17.40 -0.31 16.37
CA SER A 85 -18.08 -0.31 15.08
C SER A 85 -17.46 0.70 14.13
N ARG A 86 -17.17 1.91 14.60
CA ARG A 86 -16.53 2.96 13.80
C ARG A 86 -15.10 2.61 13.38
N LEU A 87 -14.32 1.94 14.24
CA LEU A 87 -12.97 1.47 13.89
C LEU A 87 -13.01 0.39 12.80
N LEU A 88 -13.96 -0.54 12.86
CA LEU A 88 -14.12 -1.60 11.85
C LEU A 88 -14.53 -1.02 10.49
N TYR A 89 -15.58 -0.19 10.46
CA TYR A 89 -16.03 0.46 9.23
C TYR A 89 -15.02 1.51 8.72
N GLY A 90 -14.36 2.23 9.63
CA GLY A 90 -13.26 3.13 9.27
C GLY A 90 -12.09 2.38 8.61
N GLY A 91 -11.84 1.15 9.04
CA GLY A 91 -10.88 0.26 8.41
C GLY A 91 -11.24 -0.08 6.96
N GLN A 92 -12.52 -0.32 6.65
CA GLN A 92 -12.97 -0.52 5.26
C GLN A 92 -12.59 0.67 4.38
N VAL A 93 -12.86 1.88 4.87
CA VAL A 93 -12.61 3.11 4.12
C VAL A 93 -11.10 3.35 3.97
N SER A 94 -10.34 3.34 5.07
CA SER A 94 -8.90 3.63 5.04
C SER A 94 -8.11 2.61 4.22
N LEU A 95 -8.43 1.31 4.33
CA LEU A 95 -7.79 0.27 3.52
C LEU A 95 -8.20 0.33 2.05
N ALA A 96 -9.48 0.62 1.75
CA ALA A 96 -9.95 0.80 0.37
C ALA A 96 -9.23 1.97 -0.31
N VAL A 97 -9.10 3.12 0.38
CA VAL A 97 -8.31 4.25 -0.12
C VAL A 97 -6.87 3.85 -0.37
N GLY A 98 -6.25 3.14 0.59
CA GLY A 98 -4.87 2.65 0.46
C GLY A 98 -4.66 1.78 -0.76
N ILE A 99 -5.56 0.82 -1.01
CA ILE A 99 -5.47 -0.10 -2.15
C ILE A 99 -5.71 0.62 -3.48
N VAL A 100 -6.75 1.45 -3.59
CA VAL A 100 -7.06 2.17 -4.84
C VAL A 100 -5.96 3.18 -5.18
N ALA A 101 -5.44 3.89 -4.18
CA ALA A 101 -4.32 4.82 -4.37
C ALA A 101 -3.05 4.07 -4.81
N MET A 102 -2.74 2.93 -4.19
CA MET A 102 -1.62 2.07 -4.60
C MET A 102 -1.79 1.61 -6.06
N LEU A 103 -2.96 1.09 -6.45
CA LEU A 103 -3.20 0.66 -7.82
C LEU A 103 -3.00 1.80 -8.82
N THR A 104 -3.54 2.99 -8.53
CA THR A 104 -3.36 4.19 -9.35
C THR A 104 -1.87 4.55 -9.47
N THR A 105 -1.15 4.57 -8.36
CA THR A 105 0.30 4.82 -8.30
C THR A 105 1.09 3.82 -9.13
N MET A 106 0.78 2.52 -8.98
CA MET A 106 1.48 1.45 -9.69
C MET A 106 1.23 1.50 -11.19
N VAL A 107 -0.02 1.68 -11.62
CA VAL A 107 -0.36 1.77 -13.03
C VAL A 107 0.32 2.97 -13.69
N THR A 108 0.13 4.16 -13.13
CA THR A 108 0.70 5.39 -13.72
C THR A 108 2.24 5.38 -13.68
N GLY A 109 2.84 5.03 -12.54
CA GLY A 109 4.29 4.97 -12.39
C GLY A 109 4.94 3.92 -13.26
N THR A 110 4.32 2.74 -13.40
CA THR A 110 4.84 1.67 -14.28
C THR A 110 4.76 2.07 -15.74
N LEU A 111 3.64 2.64 -16.20
CA LEU A 111 3.50 3.07 -17.59
C LEU A 111 4.51 4.15 -17.96
N VAL A 112 4.65 5.18 -17.13
CA VAL A 112 5.62 6.27 -17.35
C VAL A 112 7.05 5.74 -17.29
N GLY A 113 7.38 4.91 -16.30
CA GLY A 113 8.70 4.32 -16.15
C GLY A 113 9.08 3.37 -17.29
N LEU A 114 8.13 2.55 -17.77
CA LEU A 114 8.32 1.69 -18.96
C LEU A 114 8.61 2.54 -20.21
N ALA A 115 7.79 3.57 -20.47
CA ALA A 115 7.97 4.43 -21.62
C ALA A 115 9.32 5.17 -21.58
N ALA A 116 9.66 5.77 -20.45
CA ALA A 116 10.93 6.49 -20.27
C ALA A 116 12.14 5.55 -20.41
N GLY A 117 12.14 4.40 -19.72
CA GLY A 117 13.25 3.44 -19.73
C GLY A 117 13.45 2.79 -21.10
N TYR A 118 12.36 2.41 -21.78
CA TYR A 118 12.43 1.72 -23.06
C TYR A 118 12.87 2.63 -24.20
N TYR A 119 12.17 3.76 -24.43
CA TYR A 119 12.48 4.64 -25.52
C TYR A 119 13.78 5.43 -25.32
N GLY A 120 14.06 5.88 -24.10
CA GLY A 120 15.24 6.68 -23.82
C GLY A 120 15.22 8.06 -24.49
N GLY A 121 16.38 8.69 -24.62
CA GLY A 121 16.57 9.93 -25.38
C GLY A 121 15.64 11.08 -24.96
N ILE A 122 14.95 11.68 -25.92
CA ILE A 122 14.07 12.83 -25.70
C ILE A 122 12.85 12.49 -24.85
N ILE A 123 12.25 11.29 -25.06
CA ILE A 123 11.08 10.83 -24.28
C ILE A 123 11.45 10.66 -22.81
N ASP A 124 12.56 10.01 -22.55
CA ASP A 124 13.07 9.84 -21.18
C ASP A 124 13.35 11.20 -20.53
N ASN A 125 14.06 12.07 -21.22
CA ASN A 125 14.39 13.40 -20.70
C ASN A 125 13.15 14.23 -20.38
N LEU A 126 12.12 14.20 -21.25
CA LEU A 126 10.89 14.96 -21.05
C LEU A 126 10.09 14.43 -19.86
N LEU A 127 9.89 13.10 -19.81
CA LEU A 127 9.14 12.45 -18.73
C LEU A 127 9.86 12.61 -17.39
N MET A 128 11.17 12.43 -17.34
CA MET A 128 11.93 12.58 -16.08
C MET A 128 12.01 14.03 -15.64
N ARG A 129 12.07 15.02 -16.54
CA ARG A 129 11.97 16.43 -16.17
C ARG A 129 10.61 16.77 -15.56
N LEU A 130 9.51 16.21 -16.09
CA LEU A 130 8.19 16.34 -15.46
C LEU A 130 8.18 15.74 -14.06
N VAL A 131 8.71 14.50 -13.92
CA VAL A 131 8.83 13.83 -12.62
C VAL A 131 9.64 14.65 -11.65
N ASP A 132 10.80 15.18 -12.07
CA ASP A 132 11.68 16.00 -11.22
C ASP A 132 11.00 17.30 -10.79
N THR A 133 10.29 17.95 -11.70
CA THR A 133 9.53 19.17 -11.40
C THR A 133 8.45 18.91 -10.36
N LEU A 134 7.68 17.82 -10.51
CA LEU A 134 6.63 17.46 -9.55
C LEU A 134 7.21 17.08 -8.18
N LEU A 135 8.36 16.40 -8.14
CA LEU A 135 9.05 16.04 -6.89
C LEU A 135 9.68 17.24 -6.15
N CYS A 136 9.84 18.41 -6.82
CA CYS A 136 10.25 19.64 -6.13
C CYS A 136 9.17 20.16 -5.16
N PHE A 137 7.91 19.78 -5.36
CA PHE A 137 6.83 20.14 -4.44
C PHE A 137 6.72 19.11 -3.33
N PRO A 138 6.68 19.50 -2.04
CA PRO A 138 6.37 18.56 -0.98
C PRO A 138 5.01 17.91 -1.24
N GLN A 139 4.98 16.57 -1.30
CA GLN A 139 3.80 15.79 -1.67
C GLN A 139 2.53 16.18 -0.89
N VAL A 140 2.67 16.43 0.41
CA VAL A 140 1.55 16.79 1.28
C VAL A 140 0.89 18.10 0.84
N PHE A 141 1.68 19.11 0.48
CA PHE A 141 1.11 20.38 0.03
C PHE A 141 0.42 20.25 -1.33
N LEU A 142 1.02 19.50 -2.26
CA LEU A 142 0.39 19.22 -3.55
C LEU A 142 -0.96 18.52 -3.37
N LEU A 143 -1.00 17.54 -2.49
CA LEU A 143 -2.19 16.77 -2.16
C LEU A 143 -3.28 17.65 -1.52
N LEU A 144 -2.94 18.51 -0.55
CA LEU A 144 -3.89 19.42 0.11
C LEU A 144 -4.45 20.46 -0.87
N VAL A 145 -3.60 21.02 -1.74
CA VAL A 145 -4.05 21.99 -2.76
C VAL A 145 -5.08 21.34 -3.69
N ILE A 146 -4.81 20.12 -4.19
CA ILE A 146 -5.75 19.43 -5.08
C ILE A 146 -7.03 19.06 -4.32
N ALA A 147 -6.92 18.54 -3.09
CA ALA A 147 -8.06 18.13 -2.27
C ALA A 147 -8.99 19.31 -1.93
N ALA A 148 -8.49 20.53 -1.85
CA ALA A 148 -9.30 21.73 -1.60
C ALA A 148 -10.27 22.08 -2.75
N PHE A 149 -10.00 21.61 -3.98
CA PHE A 149 -10.83 21.89 -5.15
C PHE A 149 -11.69 20.72 -5.61
N VAL A 150 -11.55 19.54 -4.99
CA VAL A 150 -12.24 18.32 -5.42
C VAL A 150 -13.19 17.84 -4.30
N PRO A 151 -14.44 17.43 -4.62
CA PRO A 151 -15.34 16.88 -3.61
C PRO A 151 -14.71 15.69 -2.87
N PRO A 152 -14.75 15.64 -1.53
CA PRO A 152 -14.05 14.66 -0.72
C PRO A 152 -14.80 13.32 -0.68
N THR A 153 -14.72 12.55 -1.75
CA THR A 153 -15.22 11.16 -1.84
C THR A 153 -14.08 10.16 -1.66
N ILE A 154 -14.39 8.91 -1.30
CA ILE A 154 -13.38 7.84 -1.20
C ILE A 154 -12.59 7.73 -2.49
N LEU A 155 -13.26 7.75 -3.64
CA LEU A 155 -12.62 7.62 -4.94
C LEU A 155 -11.71 8.82 -5.25
N SER A 156 -12.20 10.05 -5.07
CA SER A 156 -11.41 11.26 -5.35
C SER A 156 -10.15 11.33 -4.48
N ILE A 157 -10.27 11.05 -3.18
CA ILE A 157 -9.13 11.02 -2.25
C ILE A 157 -8.12 9.95 -2.69
N SER A 158 -8.59 8.74 -3.03
CA SER A 158 -7.72 7.66 -3.52
C SER A 158 -6.96 8.05 -4.78
N LEU A 159 -7.65 8.66 -5.75
CA LEU A 159 -7.05 9.11 -7.01
C LEU A 159 -6.04 10.24 -6.79
N ILE A 160 -6.36 11.22 -5.93
CA ILE A 160 -5.44 12.32 -5.63
C ILE A 160 -4.16 11.77 -4.99
N ILE A 161 -4.27 10.87 -3.99
CA ILE A 161 -3.10 10.23 -3.37
C ILE A 161 -2.30 9.44 -4.42
N GLY A 162 -2.96 8.65 -5.25
CA GLY A 162 -2.31 7.85 -6.28
C GLY A 162 -1.60 8.70 -7.34
N LEU A 163 -2.27 9.75 -7.83
CA LEU A 163 -1.73 10.68 -8.82
C LEU A 163 -0.67 11.65 -8.29
N THR A 164 -0.46 11.72 -6.98
CA THR A 164 0.64 12.46 -6.37
C THR A 164 1.77 11.57 -5.87
N SER A 165 1.69 10.23 -6.04
CA SER A 165 2.66 9.27 -5.52
C SER A 165 3.40 8.47 -6.59
N TRP A 166 3.02 8.57 -7.86
CA TRP A 166 3.55 7.74 -8.95
C TRP A 166 4.99 8.04 -9.37
N MET A 167 5.48 9.25 -9.06
CA MET A 167 6.79 9.73 -9.53
C MET A 167 7.95 8.83 -9.08
N GLU A 168 7.96 8.42 -7.81
CA GLU A 168 9.01 7.53 -7.28
C GLU A 168 8.99 6.15 -7.97
N VAL A 169 7.78 5.60 -8.19
CA VAL A 169 7.62 4.31 -8.88
C VAL A 169 8.12 4.40 -10.32
N SER A 170 7.85 5.51 -11.02
CA SER A 170 8.32 5.71 -12.39
C SER A 170 9.85 5.70 -12.49
N ARG A 171 10.56 6.26 -11.51
CA ARG A 171 12.03 6.22 -11.44
C ARG A 171 12.55 4.79 -11.20
N ILE A 172 11.91 4.05 -10.28
CA ILE A 172 12.28 2.65 -10.01
C ILE A 172 12.11 1.81 -11.28
N VAL A 173 10.95 1.89 -11.93
CA VAL A 173 10.64 1.14 -13.15
C VAL A 173 11.58 1.54 -14.30
N ARG A 174 11.78 2.84 -14.50
CA ARG A 174 12.73 3.35 -15.52
C ARG A 174 14.13 2.76 -15.34
N ALA A 175 14.66 2.76 -14.12
CA ALA A 175 15.99 2.22 -13.84
C ALA A 175 16.09 0.73 -14.19
N GLN A 176 15.10 -0.07 -13.80
CA GLN A 176 15.02 -1.50 -14.11
C GLN A 176 14.93 -1.76 -15.61
N VAL A 177 14.05 -1.03 -16.31
CA VAL A 177 13.83 -1.17 -17.75
C VAL A 177 15.09 -0.76 -18.52
N SER A 178 15.76 0.34 -18.12
CA SER A 178 17.00 0.79 -18.76
C SER A 178 18.13 -0.23 -18.64
N SER A 179 18.18 -0.99 -17.55
CA SER A 179 19.15 -2.08 -17.38
C SER A 179 18.77 -3.31 -18.22
N LEU A 180 17.49 -3.69 -18.22
CA LEU A 180 17.02 -4.91 -18.90
C LEU A 180 17.02 -4.78 -20.42
N LYS A 181 16.76 -3.60 -20.98
CA LYS A 181 16.66 -3.41 -22.43
C LYS A 181 17.96 -3.68 -23.18
N GLU A 182 19.11 -3.63 -22.50
CA GLU A 182 20.43 -3.90 -23.05
C GLU A 182 20.79 -5.39 -23.01
N MET A 183 19.95 -6.24 -22.40
CA MET A 183 20.22 -7.68 -22.31
C MET A 183 20.01 -8.38 -23.66
N ASP A 184 20.78 -9.46 -23.90
CA ASP A 184 20.84 -10.19 -25.16
C ASP A 184 19.46 -10.71 -25.61
N PHE A 185 18.61 -11.17 -24.69
CA PHE A 185 17.28 -11.68 -25.05
C PHE A 185 16.35 -10.60 -25.60
N ILE A 186 16.45 -9.34 -25.12
CA ILE A 186 15.71 -8.21 -25.65
C ILE A 186 16.27 -7.80 -27.01
N GLN A 187 17.58 -7.79 -27.17
CA GLN A 187 18.22 -7.47 -28.47
C GLN A 187 17.88 -8.54 -29.51
N ALA A 188 17.88 -9.82 -29.14
CA ALA A 188 17.45 -10.90 -30.02
C ALA A 188 15.98 -10.75 -30.44
N SER A 189 15.07 -10.48 -29.49
CA SER A 189 13.64 -10.26 -29.77
C SER A 189 13.43 -9.09 -30.74
N ARG A 190 14.19 -7.99 -30.54
CA ARG A 190 14.18 -6.84 -31.44
C ARG A 190 14.70 -7.21 -32.85
N GLY A 191 15.78 -8.03 -32.93
CA GLY A 191 16.34 -8.55 -34.17
C GLY A 191 15.34 -9.45 -34.95
N PHE A 192 14.49 -10.19 -34.25
CA PHE A 192 13.39 -10.97 -34.86
C PHE A 192 12.16 -10.14 -35.23
N GLY A 193 12.20 -8.80 -35.09
CA GLY A 193 11.12 -7.91 -35.52
C GLY A 193 9.95 -7.80 -34.53
N ALA A 194 10.15 -8.11 -33.25
CA ALA A 194 9.12 -7.92 -32.24
C ALA A 194 8.72 -6.43 -32.12
N SER A 195 7.44 -6.15 -32.04
CA SER A 195 6.95 -4.79 -31.84
C SER A 195 7.33 -4.22 -30.48
N ASN A 196 7.45 -2.89 -30.39
CA ASN A 196 7.79 -2.20 -29.13
C ASN A 196 6.82 -2.55 -27.99
N TRP A 197 5.52 -2.62 -28.25
CA TRP A 197 4.50 -3.02 -27.29
C TRP A 197 4.69 -4.44 -26.79
N ARG A 198 5.04 -5.36 -27.69
CA ARG A 198 5.33 -6.75 -27.31
C ARG A 198 6.53 -6.80 -26.38
N ILE A 199 7.61 -6.10 -26.72
CA ILE A 199 8.82 -6.07 -25.88
C ILE A 199 8.50 -5.48 -24.51
N MET A 200 7.79 -4.32 -24.45
CA MET A 200 7.45 -3.68 -23.19
C MET A 200 6.55 -4.53 -22.30
N LEU A 201 5.47 -5.10 -22.84
CA LEU A 201 4.43 -5.75 -22.03
C LEU A 201 4.71 -7.25 -21.80
N VAL A 202 5.36 -7.94 -22.72
CA VAL A 202 5.56 -9.39 -22.62
C VAL A 202 6.96 -9.74 -22.14
N GLU A 203 7.95 -8.92 -22.42
CA GLU A 203 9.34 -9.23 -22.07
C GLU A 203 9.85 -8.38 -20.90
N LEU A 204 9.69 -7.06 -20.94
CA LEU A 204 10.18 -6.19 -19.87
C LEU A 204 9.28 -6.20 -18.63
N LEU A 205 7.98 -6.00 -18.80
CA LEU A 205 7.05 -5.87 -17.65
C LEU A 205 7.09 -7.08 -16.71
N PRO A 206 7.02 -8.35 -17.18
CA PRO A 206 7.09 -9.50 -16.26
C PRO A 206 8.42 -9.58 -15.52
N ASN A 207 9.53 -9.18 -16.15
CA ASN A 207 10.86 -9.23 -15.54
C ASN A 207 11.09 -8.14 -14.47
N ILE A 208 10.33 -7.05 -14.51
CA ILE A 208 10.38 -6.00 -13.48
C ILE A 208 9.29 -6.15 -12.40
N MET A 209 8.40 -7.15 -12.51
CA MET A 209 7.28 -7.30 -11.57
C MET A 209 7.74 -7.48 -10.12
N ALA A 210 8.89 -8.11 -9.90
CA ALA A 210 9.43 -8.34 -8.57
C ALA A 210 9.65 -7.01 -7.78
N PRO A 211 10.46 -6.07 -8.24
CA PRO A 211 10.60 -4.76 -7.59
C PRO A 211 9.31 -3.93 -7.59
N VAL A 212 8.45 -4.09 -8.60
CA VAL A 212 7.14 -3.41 -8.66
C VAL A 212 6.21 -3.90 -7.54
N LEU A 213 6.15 -5.21 -7.27
CA LEU A 213 5.34 -5.78 -6.20
C LEU A 213 5.84 -5.34 -4.81
N VAL A 214 7.16 -5.28 -4.60
CA VAL A 214 7.74 -4.73 -3.38
C VAL A 214 7.32 -3.25 -3.20
N ALA A 215 7.46 -2.45 -4.25
CA ALA A 215 7.03 -1.05 -4.21
C ALA A 215 5.52 -0.93 -3.91
N ALA A 216 4.69 -1.81 -4.45
CA ALA A 216 3.24 -1.80 -4.23
C ALA A 216 2.88 -1.98 -2.75
N THR A 217 3.51 -2.93 -2.03
CA THR A 217 3.25 -3.13 -0.59
C THR A 217 3.59 -1.89 0.22
N LEU A 218 4.73 -1.25 -0.04
CA LEU A 218 5.16 -0.03 0.63
C LEU A 218 4.23 1.16 0.30
N LYS A 219 3.69 1.20 -0.92
CA LYS A 219 2.76 2.26 -1.33
C LYS A 219 1.38 2.15 -0.69
N VAL A 220 0.91 0.95 -0.32
CA VAL A 220 -0.31 0.82 0.52
C VAL A 220 -0.09 1.47 1.88
N ALA A 221 1.02 1.18 2.57
CA ALA A 221 1.36 1.78 3.85
C ALA A 221 1.38 3.32 3.78
N THR A 222 2.08 3.85 2.77
CA THR A 222 2.17 5.30 2.56
C THR A 222 0.80 5.91 2.25
N ALA A 223 -0.03 5.24 1.43
CA ALA A 223 -1.35 5.75 1.04
C ALA A 223 -2.32 5.80 2.23
N VAL A 224 -2.34 4.78 3.10
CA VAL A 224 -3.15 4.79 4.34
C VAL A 224 -2.70 5.92 5.26
N LEU A 225 -1.39 6.15 5.39
CA LEU A 225 -0.86 7.25 6.19
C LEU A 225 -1.26 8.62 5.60
N MET A 226 -1.19 8.79 4.28
CA MET A 226 -1.59 10.02 3.59
C MET A 226 -3.09 10.27 3.68
N GLU A 227 -3.93 9.22 3.54
CA GLU A 227 -5.38 9.32 3.79
C GLU A 227 -5.65 9.82 5.20
N SER A 228 -5.03 9.19 6.19
CA SER A 228 -5.20 9.58 7.60
C SER A 228 -4.77 11.02 7.85
N TYR A 229 -3.67 11.45 7.21
CA TYR A 229 -3.16 12.81 7.33
C TYR A 229 -4.11 13.85 6.75
N ILE A 230 -4.60 13.65 5.51
CA ILE A 230 -5.55 14.61 4.90
C ILE A 230 -6.92 14.58 5.59
N SER A 231 -7.38 13.41 6.02
CA SER A 231 -8.62 13.30 6.81
C SER A 231 -8.49 14.00 8.15
N PHE A 232 -7.34 13.87 8.83
CA PHE A 232 -7.05 14.61 10.06
C PHE A 232 -7.04 16.13 9.87
N LEU A 233 -6.57 16.62 8.73
CA LEU A 233 -6.61 18.06 8.38
C LEU A 233 -7.98 18.54 7.89
N GLY A 234 -9.01 17.67 7.82
CA GLY A 234 -10.36 18.02 7.43
C GLY A 234 -10.64 18.01 5.93
N TYR A 235 -9.68 17.63 5.09
CA TYR A 235 -9.82 17.53 3.62
C TYR A 235 -10.06 16.12 3.13
N GLY A 236 -10.14 15.14 4.02
CA GLY A 236 -10.35 13.74 3.72
C GLY A 236 -11.82 13.32 3.76
N VAL A 237 -12.05 12.06 4.12
CA VAL A 237 -13.39 11.47 4.22
C VAL A 237 -14.23 12.22 5.26
N GLN A 238 -15.42 12.67 4.84
CA GLN A 238 -16.30 13.49 5.66
C GLN A 238 -17.33 12.64 6.44
N PRO A 239 -17.75 13.10 7.63
CA PRO A 239 -18.88 12.53 8.33
C PRO A 239 -20.15 12.47 7.43
N PRO A 240 -21.04 11.48 7.61
CA PRO A 240 -21.10 10.56 8.74
C PRO A 240 -20.17 9.34 8.61
N MET A 241 -19.53 9.13 7.46
CA MET A 241 -18.63 8.00 7.23
C MET A 241 -17.41 8.06 8.16
N ALA A 242 -17.04 6.90 8.70
CA ALA A 242 -15.82 6.77 9.49
C ALA A 242 -14.63 6.44 8.59
N SER A 243 -13.48 7.06 8.86
CA SER A 243 -12.14 6.59 8.51
C SER A 243 -11.25 6.72 9.74
N TRP A 244 -10.15 6.01 9.80
CA TRP A 244 -9.24 6.16 10.94
C TRP A 244 -8.71 7.58 11.07
N GLY A 245 -8.48 8.26 9.94
CA GLY A 245 -8.02 9.65 9.92
C GLY A 245 -9.05 10.65 10.47
N ASN A 246 -10.32 10.56 10.04
CA ASN A 246 -11.33 11.49 10.55
C ASN A 246 -11.73 11.22 12.00
N MET A 247 -11.56 9.97 12.49
CA MET A 247 -11.71 9.66 13.91
C MET A 247 -10.66 10.38 14.76
N LEU A 248 -9.42 10.55 14.27
CA LEU A 248 -8.38 11.35 14.94
C LEU A 248 -8.75 12.83 14.99
N THR A 249 -9.34 13.39 13.92
CA THR A 249 -9.83 14.78 13.90
C THR A 249 -10.86 15.01 14.98
N ASN A 250 -11.85 14.13 15.07
CA ASN A 250 -12.91 14.22 16.06
C ASN A 250 -12.37 14.08 17.50
N ALA A 251 -11.31 13.29 17.69
CA ALA A 251 -10.69 13.08 19.00
C ALA A 251 -9.80 14.24 19.46
N GLN A 252 -9.38 15.14 18.56
CA GLN A 252 -8.44 16.22 18.88
C GLN A 252 -8.90 17.13 20.01
N GLY A 253 -10.19 17.47 20.03
CA GLY A 253 -10.78 18.34 21.07
C GLY A 253 -10.92 17.67 22.44
N TYR A 254 -10.73 16.35 22.54
CA TYR A 254 -10.97 15.55 23.74
C TYR A 254 -9.74 14.76 24.19
N PHE A 255 -8.55 15.08 23.65
CA PHE A 255 -7.34 14.30 23.91
C PHE A 255 -6.99 14.22 25.39
N ASP A 256 -7.16 15.32 26.13
CA ASP A 256 -6.82 15.39 27.56
C ASP A 256 -7.84 14.67 28.45
N THR A 257 -9.09 14.54 27.99
CA THR A 257 -10.20 13.99 28.80
C THR A 257 -10.56 12.57 28.42
N VAL A 258 -10.47 12.24 27.12
CA VAL A 258 -10.90 10.96 26.54
C VAL A 258 -9.84 10.44 25.53
N PRO A 259 -8.60 10.16 25.99
CA PRO A 259 -7.47 9.87 25.10
C PRO A 259 -7.64 8.61 24.25
N PHE A 260 -8.45 7.65 24.67
CA PHE A 260 -8.67 6.41 23.92
C PHE A 260 -9.29 6.66 22.53
N LEU A 261 -10.05 7.74 22.33
CA LEU A 261 -10.62 8.11 21.03
C LEU A 261 -9.54 8.41 19.97
N ALA A 262 -8.39 8.93 20.40
CA ALA A 262 -7.25 9.16 19.52
C ALA A 262 -6.29 7.95 19.46
N ILE A 263 -6.06 7.27 20.59
CA ILE A 263 -5.12 6.15 20.70
C ILE A 263 -5.59 4.99 19.81
N LEU A 264 -6.87 4.63 19.83
CA LEU A 264 -7.36 3.46 19.13
C LEU A 264 -7.19 3.56 17.59
N PRO A 265 -7.65 4.60 16.90
CA PRO A 265 -7.39 4.73 15.46
C PRO A 265 -5.91 4.94 15.15
N GLY A 266 -5.15 5.66 15.99
CA GLY A 266 -3.71 5.83 15.84
C GLY A 266 -2.93 4.51 15.89
N VAL A 267 -3.30 3.62 16.79
CA VAL A 267 -2.73 2.27 16.90
C VAL A 267 -3.04 1.44 15.65
N LEU A 268 -4.27 1.49 15.13
CA LEU A 268 -4.63 0.75 13.91
C LEU A 268 -3.88 1.27 12.68
N ILE A 269 -3.72 2.59 12.53
CA ILE A 269 -2.91 3.19 11.47
C ILE A 269 -1.47 2.70 11.59
N THR A 270 -0.89 2.77 12.80
CA THR A 270 0.49 2.35 13.06
C THR A 270 0.70 0.87 12.74
N PHE A 271 -0.17 -0.01 13.23
CA PHE A 271 -0.10 -1.43 12.92
C PHE A 271 -0.25 -1.71 11.41
N THR A 272 -1.13 -0.99 10.73
CA THR A 272 -1.29 -1.13 9.28
C THR A 272 0.00 -0.76 8.54
N VAL A 273 0.56 0.40 8.85
CA VAL A 273 1.82 0.87 8.23
C VAL A 273 2.97 -0.09 8.51
N MET A 274 3.17 -0.51 9.76
CA MET A 274 4.22 -1.47 10.12
C MET A 274 4.04 -2.82 9.41
N SER A 275 2.81 -3.31 9.33
CA SER A 275 2.50 -4.61 8.73
C SER A 275 2.80 -4.64 7.23
N PHE A 276 2.40 -3.61 6.50
CA PHE A 276 2.71 -3.50 5.07
C PHE A 276 4.20 -3.26 4.82
N ASN A 277 4.91 -2.54 5.69
CA ASN A 277 6.36 -2.38 5.60
C ASN A 277 7.08 -3.73 5.83
N PHE A 278 6.74 -4.47 6.89
CA PHE A 278 7.33 -5.80 7.14
C PHE A 278 7.02 -6.78 6.02
N LEU A 279 5.81 -6.73 5.45
CA LEU A 279 5.44 -7.53 4.28
C LEU A 279 6.30 -7.17 3.07
N GLY A 280 6.51 -5.87 2.81
CA GLY A 280 7.32 -5.37 1.71
C GLY A 280 8.79 -5.74 1.84
N ASP A 281 9.36 -5.55 3.02
CA ASP A 281 10.76 -5.92 3.31
C ASP A 281 10.98 -7.42 3.15
N GLY A 282 10.09 -8.24 3.71
CA GLY A 282 10.18 -9.69 3.57
C GLY A 282 9.99 -10.19 2.14
N LEU A 283 9.14 -9.52 1.36
CA LEU A 283 9.00 -9.82 -0.07
C LEU A 283 10.26 -9.44 -0.85
N ARG A 284 10.85 -8.29 -0.53
CA ARG A 284 12.12 -7.84 -1.11
C ARG A 284 13.24 -8.85 -0.83
N ASP A 285 13.42 -9.25 0.43
CA ASP A 285 14.45 -10.22 0.82
C ASP A 285 14.24 -11.61 0.19
N ALA A 286 12.98 -12.03 0.03
CA ALA A 286 12.64 -13.30 -0.60
C ALA A 286 12.94 -13.32 -2.11
N ILE A 287 12.76 -12.18 -2.78
CA ILE A 287 12.97 -12.05 -4.24
C ILE A 287 14.42 -11.74 -4.58
N ASP A 288 15.18 -11.08 -3.69
CA ASP A 288 16.60 -10.75 -3.96
C ASP A 288 17.45 -12.02 -4.00
N ALA A 289 17.77 -12.44 -5.23
CA ALA A 289 18.57 -13.64 -5.49
C ALA A 289 20.06 -13.48 -5.09
N ARG A 290 20.53 -12.25 -4.80
CA ARG A 290 21.93 -11.97 -4.48
C ARG A 290 22.29 -12.28 -3.01
N LEU A 291 21.31 -12.46 -2.15
CA LEU A 291 21.53 -12.84 -0.76
C LEU A 291 21.73 -14.36 -0.65
N LYS A 292 22.99 -14.77 -0.73
CA LYS A 292 23.59 -16.04 -0.33
C LYS A 292 23.14 -17.31 -1.09
N ILE A 293 24.00 -17.68 -2.03
CA ILE A 293 24.41 -19.07 -2.13
C ILE A 293 25.21 -19.32 -0.83
N ASP A 294 24.56 -19.75 0.24
CA ASP A 294 25.25 -20.35 1.38
C ASP A 294 25.75 -21.73 0.91
N PRO A 295 27.04 -22.05 1.18
CA PRO A 295 27.69 -23.26 0.74
C PRO A 295 27.06 -24.55 1.30
#